data_759fc03edc38e51068c70c8c9917559c
#
_entry.id   759fc03edc38e51068c70c8c9917559c
#
_cell.length_a   1.000
_cell.length_b   1.000
_cell.length_c   1.000
_cell.angle_alpha   90.00
_cell.angle_beta   90.00
_cell.angle_gamma   90.00
#
_symmetry.space_group_name_H-M   'P 1'
#
loop_
_entity.id
_entity.type
_entity.pdbx_description
1 polymer ?
#
loop_
_entity_poly.entity_id
_entity_poly.type
_entity_poly.pdbx_seq_one_letter_code
_entity_poly.pdbx_strand_id
1 'polypeptide(L)'
;AVVAADVAGERLQALSQLKYGLTLNPGQEGAGRLLLASHNRIVAIQGVAGAGKSTVLKPVADILREEGRSVLGLAVQNTLVQMLERDTGIPSMTVARFLRQHQGLLEGADQARLAEEARASLRGTMVLLDEASMVGNADKEKLVRLANLLQLDRFASIGDRKQLGAVDAGKPFDVMQQAGVETAIMNTNLRARDKALRDAQYAAQGGNIDEALRHLGPHVVASGNTAAVDAAAAWLSLSPAEREVTAIYASGRNLRGQVNDAVQIGLKANGELGPGSLALTVLSRVNLTREEMRYSRSYAVGMVLEVDRRQRGQGLQKGRYDVIETDPARERVMLQNERGKRFEFRPGQMRPQGEQDPLRLFEVRPLEIHDGDRIRWTATDHKRGLLNADQARIVAVDAKGVTVKTSLGAEHRLGPGDPMLERLDLAYALNAHMAQGLTSDRGIAVMDSRERNLANQQTFLVTITRLRDGLTLFVDNAGKLEAAVERNP
;
A
#
# COMPACT_ATOMS: atom_id res chain seq x y z
N ALA A 1 -22.97 7.35 -22.57
CA ALA A 1 -23.62 6.34 -21.74
C ALA A 1 -23.54 4.98 -22.45
N VAL A 2 -23.35 3.91 -21.69
CA VAL A 2 -23.38 2.53 -22.21
C VAL A 2 -24.78 1.96 -22.08
N VAL A 3 -25.44 2.26 -20.96
CA VAL A 3 -26.82 1.90 -20.67
C VAL A 3 -27.62 3.19 -20.45
N ALA A 4 -28.88 3.20 -20.87
CA ALA A 4 -29.74 4.35 -20.62
C ALA A 4 -29.94 4.59 -19.12
N ALA A 5 -29.99 5.84 -18.71
CA ALA A 5 -29.94 6.23 -17.29
C ALA A 5 -31.17 5.77 -16.49
N ASP A 6 -32.30 5.65 -17.14
CA ASP A 6 -33.59 5.20 -16.57
C ASP A 6 -33.58 3.70 -16.23
N VAL A 7 -32.87 2.87 -17.00
CA VAL A 7 -32.84 1.40 -16.80
C VAL A 7 -31.56 0.91 -16.13
N ALA A 8 -30.51 1.74 -16.03
CA ALA A 8 -29.20 1.31 -15.54
C ALA A 8 -29.26 0.79 -14.09
N GLY A 9 -30.04 1.44 -13.22
CA GLY A 9 -30.21 1.02 -11.82
C GLY A 9 -30.93 -0.32 -11.69
N GLU A 10 -32.06 -0.46 -12.37
CA GLU A 10 -32.86 -1.69 -12.35
C GLU A 10 -32.08 -2.89 -12.90
N ARG A 11 -31.40 -2.72 -14.05
CA ARG A 11 -30.58 -3.76 -14.66
C ARG A 11 -29.43 -4.18 -13.73
N LEU A 12 -28.78 -3.19 -13.07
CA LEU A 12 -27.70 -3.43 -12.12
C LEU A 12 -28.20 -4.23 -10.90
N GLN A 13 -29.34 -3.86 -10.31
CA GLN A 13 -29.95 -4.57 -9.18
C GLN A 13 -30.37 -5.99 -9.58
N ALA A 14 -31.06 -6.13 -10.72
CA ALA A 14 -31.51 -7.44 -11.21
C ALA A 14 -30.34 -8.40 -11.43
N LEU A 15 -29.25 -7.94 -12.10
CA LEU A 15 -28.09 -8.76 -12.34
C LEU A 15 -27.33 -9.08 -11.05
N SER A 16 -27.23 -8.12 -10.13
CA SER A 16 -26.60 -8.33 -8.82
C SER A 16 -27.32 -9.39 -8.01
N GLN A 17 -28.64 -9.35 -7.99
CA GLN A 17 -29.46 -10.35 -7.28
C GLN A 17 -29.38 -11.72 -7.96
N LEU A 18 -29.50 -11.76 -9.29
CA LEU A 18 -29.55 -13.01 -10.05
C LEU A 18 -28.19 -13.76 -9.98
N LYS A 19 -27.09 -13.06 -10.20
CA LYS A 19 -25.78 -13.68 -10.37
C LYS A 19 -24.99 -13.80 -9.08
N TYR A 20 -25.19 -12.89 -8.13
CA TYR A 20 -24.42 -12.81 -6.90
C TYR A 20 -25.21 -12.93 -5.63
N GLY A 21 -26.55 -12.98 -5.70
CA GLY A 21 -27.43 -13.00 -4.53
C GLY A 21 -27.36 -11.72 -3.68
N LEU A 22 -26.99 -10.59 -4.29
CA LEU A 22 -26.69 -9.33 -3.60
C LEU A 22 -27.72 -8.27 -3.93
N THR A 23 -28.21 -7.58 -2.90
CA THR A 23 -28.98 -6.35 -3.04
C THR A 23 -28.05 -5.16 -2.80
N LEU A 24 -27.94 -4.29 -3.79
CA LEU A 24 -27.10 -3.08 -3.68
C LEU A 24 -27.83 -2.01 -2.89
N ASN A 25 -27.12 -1.32 -1.99
CA ASN A 25 -27.66 -0.15 -1.31
C ASN A 25 -27.67 1.07 -2.26
N PRO A 26 -28.36 2.17 -1.89
CA PRO A 26 -28.51 3.35 -2.76
C PRO A 26 -27.15 3.95 -3.20
N GLY A 27 -26.14 3.96 -2.35
CA GLY A 27 -24.79 4.44 -2.70
C GLY A 27 -24.11 3.57 -3.73
N GLN A 28 -24.22 2.25 -3.59
CA GLN A 28 -23.70 1.28 -4.55
C GLN A 28 -24.43 1.35 -5.89
N GLU A 29 -25.76 1.44 -5.85
CA GLU A 29 -26.57 1.63 -7.05
C GLU A 29 -26.20 2.93 -7.76
N GLY A 30 -26.12 4.04 -7.04
CA GLY A 30 -25.69 5.34 -7.58
C GLY A 30 -24.31 5.29 -8.23
N ALA A 31 -23.34 4.59 -7.62
CA ALA A 31 -22.02 4.39 -8.19
C ALA A 31 -22.06 3.56 -9.49
N GLY A 32 -22.81 2.47 -9.49
CA GLY A 32 -22.99 1.65 -10.70
C GLY A 32 -23.70 2.40 -11.83
N ARG A 33 -24.74 3.16 -11.52
CA ARG A 33 -25.43 4.04 -12.50
C ARG A 33 -24.48 5.08 -13.09
N LEU A 34 -23.64 5.72 -12.27
CA LEU A 34 -22.62 6.65 -12.74
C LEU A 34 -21.68 5.98 -13.75
N LEU A 35 -21.20 4.77 -13.43
CA LEU A 35 -20.31 4.03 -14.32
C LEU A 35 -20.97 3.63 -15.64
N LEU A 36 -22.24 3.26 -15.64
CA LEU A 36 -22.95 2.73 -16.81
C LEU A 36 -23.58 3.84 -17.65
N ALA A 37 -24.13 4.88 -17.02
CA ALA A 37 -25.05 5.83 -17.67
C ALA A 37 -24.52 7.26 -17.80
N SER A 38 -23.45 7.67 -17.11
CA SER A 38 -22.90 9.03 -17.25
C SER A 38 -22.49 9.33 -18.70
N HIS A 39 -22.58 10.58 -19.10
CA HIS A 39 -22.07 11.09 -20.38
C HIS A 39 -20.63 11.62 -20.26
N ASN A 40 -20.11 11.77 -19.04
CA ASN A 40 -18.77 12.25 -18.78
C ASN A 40 -17.75 11.12 -18.95
N ARG A 41 -16.64 11.41 -19.62
CA ARG A 41 -15.52 10.46 -19.76
C ARG A 41 -14.81 10.23 -18.43
N ILE A 42 -14.67 11.27 -17.63
CA ILE A 42 -13.96 11.24 -16.34
C ILE A 42 -14.97 11.37 -15.23
N VAL A 43 -15.02 10.37 -14.35
CA VAL A 43 -15.92 10.31 -13.20
C VAL A 43 -15.19 9.87 -11.95
N ALA A 44 -15.77 10.10 -10.78
CA ALA A 44 -15.23 9.68 -9.51
C ALA A 44 -16.25 8.89 -8.68
N ILE A 45 -15.75 7.96 -7.87
CA ILE A 45 -16.53 7.29 -6.83
C ILE A 45 -15.81 7.52 -5.50
N GLN A 46 -16.43 8.31 -4.64
CA GLN A 46 -16.01 8.51 -3.26
C GLN A 46 -16.67 7.42 -2.42
N GLY A 47 -15.88 6.43 -1.99
CA GLY A 47 -16.39 5.34 -1.18
C GLY A 47 -15.60 5.18 0.12
N VAL A 48 -16.27 5.28 1.26
CA VAL A 48 -15.66 5.02 2.57
C VAL A 48 -15.09 3.61 2.64
N ALA A 49 -14.19 3.38 3.59
CA ALA A 49 -13.70 2.02 3.84
C ALA A 49 -14.87 1.07 4.13
N GLY A 50 -14.86 -0.09 3.48
CA GLY A 50 -15.91 -1.09 3.68
C GLY A 50 -17.23 -0.80 2.97
N ALA A 51 -17.31 0.21 2.10
CA ALA A 51 -18.55 0.52 1.36
C ALA A 51 -18.92 -0.52 0.28
N GLY A 52 -18.12 -1.54 0.06
CA GLY A 52 -18.40 -2.57 -0.94
C GLY A 52 -18.13 -2.08 -2.37
N LYS A 53 -17.05 -1.32 -2.58
CA LYS A 53 -16.62 -0.85 -3.91
C LYS A 53 -16.48 -2.01 -4.88
N SER A 54 -15.72 -3.06 -4.52
CA SER A 54 -15.56 -4.26 -5.36
C SER A 54 -16.89 -4.99 -5.63
N THR A 55 -17.84 -4.92 -4.70
CA THR A 55 -19.16 -5.55 -4.83
C THR A 55 -19.95 -4.96 -5.99
N VAL A 56 -19.92 -3.64 -6.19
CA VAL A 56 -20.60 -2.99 -7.30
C VAL A 56 -19.86 -3.12 -8.62
N LEU A 57 -18.53 -3.25 -8.60
CA LEU A 57 -17.72 -3.38 -9.82
C LEU A 57 -17.98 -4.70 -10.56
N LYS A 58 -18.31 -5.78 -9.85
CA LYS A 58 -18.63 -7.08 -10.48
C LYS A 58 -19.80 -6.99 -11.47
N PRO A 59 -21.01 -6.63 -11.03
CA PRO A 59 -22.15 -6.55 -11.93
C PRO A 59 -21.99 -5.44 -12.99
N VAL A 60 -21.28 -4.35 -12.69
CA VAL A 60 -20.95 -3.33 -13.70
C VAL A 60 -20.07 -3.92 -14.80
N ALA A 61 -19.03 -4.67 -14.45
CA ALA A 61 -18.15 -5.30 -15.43
C ALA A 61 -18.89 -6.33 -16.30
N ASP A 62 -19.82 -7.07 -15.70
CA ASP A 62 -20.64 -8.04 -16.45
C ASP A 62 -21.57 -7.33 -17.44
N ILE A 63 -22.27 -6.29 -17.02
CA ILE A 63 -23.14 -5.50 -17.92
C ILE A 63 -22.33 -4.92 -19.08
N LEU A 64 -21.13 -4.39 -18.80
CA LEU A 64 -20.26 -3.85 -19.84
C LEU A 64 -19.84 -4.93 -20.85
N ARG A 65 -19.51 -6.15 -20.38
CA ARG A 65 -19.20 -7.28 -21.26
C ARG A 65 -20.38 -7.73 -22.12
N GLU A 66 -21.60 -7.75 -21.53
CA GLU A 66 -22.83 -8.02 -22.28
C GLU A 66 -23.07 -6.98 -23.39
N GLU A 67 -22.68 -5.73 -23.17
CA GLU A 67 -22.72 -4.64 -24.17
C GLU A 67 -21.50 -4.63 -25.12
N GLY A 68 -20.70 -5.68 -25.13
CA GLY A 68 -19.49 -5.78 -25.97
C GLY A 68 -18.38 -4.81 -25.59
N ARG A 69 -18.34 -4.34 -24.34
CA ARG A 69 -17.34 -3.42 -23.80
C ARG A 69 -16.32 -4.16 -22.95
N SER A 70 -15.15 -3.57 -22.81
CA SER A 70 -14.07 -4.07 -21.97
C SER A 70 -13.89 -3.22 -20.72
N VAL A 71 -13.34 -3.84 -19.67
CA VAL A 71 -12.97 -3.13 -18.44
C VAL A 71 -11.52 -3.48 -18.10
N LEU A 72 -10.74 -2.47 -17.76
CA LEU A 72 -9.36 -2.59 -17.32
C LEU A 72 -9.19 -1.92 -15.93
N GLY A 73 -8.68 -2.66 -14.97
CA GLY A 73 -8.38 -2.16 -13.64
C GLY A 73 -6.96 -1.60 -13.55
N LEU A 74 -6.80 -0.51 -12.82
CA LEU A 74 -5.50 0.05 -12.44
C LEU A 74 -5.41 0.17 -10.93
N ALA A 75 -4.25 -0.18 -10.36
CA ALA A 75 -3.94 0.05 -8.96
C ALA A 75 -2.46 0.44 -8.79
N VAL A 76 -2.10 1.03 -7.65
CA VAL A 76 -0.74 1.54 -7.43
C VAL A 76 0.26 0.41 -7.18
N GLN A 77 -0.17 -0.67 -6.51
CA GLN A 77 0.68 -1.77 -6.06
C GLN A 77 0.22 -3.10 -6.65
N ASN A 78 1.16 -4.03 -6.84
CA ASN A 78 0.85 -5.37 -7.38
C ASN A 78 -0.13 -6.15 -6.49
N THR A 79 -0.02 -6.04 -5.17
CA THR A 79 -0.96 -6.66 -4.24
C THR A 79 -2.39 -6.17 -4.44
N LEU A 80 -2.58 -4.87 -4.66
CA LEU A 80 -3.88 -4.27 -4.96
C LEU A 80 -4.40 -4.70 -6.35
N VAL A 81 -3.52 -4.85 -7.33
CA VAL A 81 -3.88 -5.40 -8.65
C VAL A 81 -4.43 -6.82 -8.52
N GLN A 82 -3.71 -7.70 -7.82
CA GLN A 82 -4.14 -9.09 -7.59
C GLN A 82 -5.47 -9.16 -6.83
N MET A 83 -5.67 -8.29 -5.84
CA MET A 83 -6.92 -8.19 -5.09
C MET A 83 -8.07 -7.73 -5.98
N LEU A 84 -7.86 -6.70 -6.79
CA LEU A 84 -8.87 -6.19 -7.71
C LEU A 84 -9.30 -7.27 -8.72
N GLU A 85 -8.34 -7.99 -9.31
CA GLU A 85 -8.62 -9.11 -10.22
C GLU A 85 -9.39 -10.23 -9.52
N ARG A 86 -8.91 -10.68 -8.36
CA ARG A 86 -9.56 -11.75 -7.60
C ARG A 86 -10.98 -11.39 -7.18
N ASP A 87 -11.16 -10.16 -6.69
CA ASP A 87 -12.42 -9.72 -6.09
C ASP A 87 -13.46 -9.31 -7.13
N THR A 88 -13.04 -8.93 -8.33
CA THR A 88 -13.97 -8.41 -9.36
C THR A 88 -13.95 -9.19 -10.67
N GLY A 89 -12.93 -10.00 -10.93
CA GLY A 89 -12.70 -10.64 -12.24
C GLY A 89 -12.32 -9.65 -13.35
N ILE A 90 -11.92 -8.42 -13.02
CA ILE A 90 -11.50 -7.39 -13.96
C ILE A 90 -10.00 -7.54 -14.22
N PRO A 91 -9.55 -7.77 -15.47
CA PRO A 91 -8.12 -7.75 -15.80
C PRO A 91 -7.50 -6.43 -15.34
N SER A 92 -6.38 -6.51 -14.62
CA SER A 92 -5.83 -5.32 -13.96
C SER A 92 -4.31 -5.24 -14.12
N MET A 93 -3.76 -4.05 -13.97
CA MET A 93 -2.32 -3.82 -13.95
C MET A 93 -1.95 -2.63 -13.06
N THR A 94 -0.65 -2.45 -12.81
CA THR A 94 -0.21 -1.28 -12.05
C THR A 94 -0.28 0.00 -12.89
N VAL A 95 -0.56 1.13 -12.22
CA VAL A 95 -0.48 2.48 -12.82
C VAL A 95 0.86 2.68 -13.53
N ALA A 96 1.97 2.33 -12.88
CA ALA A 96 3.31 2.46 -13.45
C ALA A 96 3.48 1.66 -14.76
N ARG A 97 2.88 0.45 -14.84
CA ARG A 97 2.91 -0.36 -16.07
C ARG A 97 2.09 0.29 -17.18
N PHE A 98 0.89 0.75 -16.87
CA PHE A 98 0.00 1.41 -17.83
C PHE A 98 0.64 2.69 -18.40
N LEU A 99 1.19 3.55 -17.54
CA LEU A 99 1.87 4.77 -17.95
C LEU A 99 3.09 4.47 -18.83
N ARG A 100 3.88 3.43 -18.50
CA ARG A 100 5.03 3.01 -19.30
C ARG A 100 4.63 2.51 -20.68
N GLN A 101 3.55 1.74 -20.79
CA GLN A 101 3.04 1.25 -22.07
C GLN A 101 2.62 2.38 -23.01
N HIS A 102 2.15 3.50 -22.45
CA HIS A 102 1.66 4.65 -23.20
C HIS A 102 2.57 5.88 -23.13
N GLN A 103 3.81 5.72 -22.66
CA GLN A 103 4.77 6.83 -22.49
C GLN A 103 5.01 7.59 -23.81
N GLY A 104 5.12 6.89 -24.92
CA GLY A 104 5.30 7.51 -26.24
C GLY A 104 4.19 8.48 -26.64
N LEU A 105 2.94 8.27 -26.15
CA LEU A 105 1.82 9.18 -26.38
C LEU A 105 1.93 10.48 -25.58
N LEU A 106 2.62 10.44 -24.44
CA LEU A 106 2.79 11.61 -23.57
C LEU A 106 3.97 12.48 -23.98
N GLU A 107 5.00 11.90 -24.61
CA GLU A 107 6.30 12.53 -24.86
C GLU A 107 6.65 12.73 -26.34
N GLY A 108 5.90 12.16 -27.30
CA GLY A 108 6.48 11.83 -28.57
C GLY A 108 6.15 12.65 -29.80
N ALA A 109 7.06 12.56 -30.79
CA ALA A 109 6.95 13.14 -32.11
C ALA A 109 5.95 12.39 -33.03
N ASP A 110 5.62 11.12 -32.74
CA ASP A 110 4.70 10.25 -33.52
C ASP A 110 3.34 10.03 -32.82
N GLN A 111 2.89 11.04 -32.08
CA GLN A 111 1.66 10.94 -31.25
C GLN A 111 0.42 10.49 -32.01
N ALA A 112 0.25 10.94 -33.27
CA ALA A 112 -0.97 10.63 -34.03
C ALA A 112 -1.09 9.13 -34.37
N ARG A 113 -0.02 8.51 -34.89
CA ARG A 113 -0.01 7.08 -35.26
C ARG A 113 -0.11 6.18 -34.01
N LEU A 114 0.71 6.46 -32.98
CA LEU A 114 0.68 5.71 -31.73
C LEU A 114 -0.67 5.83 -31.02
N ALA A 115 -1.29 7.02 -31.10
CA ALA A 115 -2.62 7.24 -30.52
C ALA A 115 -3.68 6.42 -31.25
N GLU A 116 -3.62 6.29 -32.58
CA GLU A 116 -4.59 5.52 -33.35
C GLU A 116 -4.50 4.03 -33.04
N GLU A 117 -3.30 3.46 -33.03
CA GLU A 117 -3.07 2.05 -32.65
C GLU A 117 -3.54 1.76 -31.21
N ALA A 118 -3.20 2.63 -30.26
CA ALA A 118 -3.61 2.47 -28.88
C ALA A 118 -5.12 2.66 -28.69
N ARG A 119 -5.74 3.61 -29.41
CA ARG A 119 -7.21 3.79 -29.42
C ARG A 119 -7.91 2.55 -29.97
N ALA A 120 -7.38 1.95 -31.03
CA ALA A 120 -7.95 0.71 -31.59
C ALA A 120 -7.94 -0.42 -30.56
N SER A 121 -6.84 -0.56 -29.80
CA SER A 121 -6.70 -1.62 -28.78
C SER A 121 -7.56 -1.39 -27.54
N LEU A 122 -7.88 -0.14 -27.19
CA LEU A 122 -8.68 0.24 -26.01
C LEU A 122 -10.09 0.74 -26.36
N ARG A 123 -10.52 0.56 -27.59
CA ARG A 123 -11.86 0.96 -28.05
C ARG A 123 -12.92 0.23 -27.24
N GLY A 124 -13.89 0.97 -26.73
CA GLY A 124 -14.94 0.41 -25.90
C GLY A 124 -14.47 -0.01 -24.51
N THR A 125 -13.31 0.49 -24.04
CA THR A 125 -12.76 0.13 -22.73
C THR A 125 -13.06 1.20 -21.69
N MET A 126 -13.60 0.76 -20.54
CA MET A 126 -13.63 1.52 -19.32
C MET A 126 -12.37 1.22 -18.49
N VAL A 127 -11.66 2.25 -18.07
CA VAL A 127 -10.51 2.11 -17.16
C VAL A 127 -10.93 2.53 -15.75
N LEU A 128 -10.73 1.64 -14.79
CA LEU A 128 -11.02 1.86 -13.38
C LEU A 128 -9.71 2.03 -12.60
N LEU A 129 -9.52 3.15 -11.95
CA LEU A 129 -8.40 3.38 -11.04
C LEU A 129 -8.89 3.14 -9.61
N ASP A 130 -8.49 2.03 -9.02
CA ASP A 130 -8.80 1.72 -7.62
C ASP A 130 -7.77 2.35 -6.68
N GLU A 131 -8.20 2.61 -5.43
CA GLU A 131 -7.44 3.35 -4.40
C GLU A 131 -6.84 4.66 -4.96
N ALA A 132 -7.65 5.43 -5.69
CA ALA A 132 -7.24 6.63 -6.42
C ALA A 132 -6.61 7.73 -5.53
N SER A 133 -6.87 7.72 -4.22
CA SER A 133 -6.23 8.60 -3.23
C SER A 133 -4.72 8.37 -3.11
N MET A 134 -4.23 7.18 -3.47
CA MET A 134 -2.81 6.82 -3.41
C MET A 134 -1.99 7.31 -4.61
N VAL A 135 -2.63 7.88 -5.62
CA VAL A 135 -1.96 8.36 -6.85
C VAL A 135 -1.60 9.83 -6.69
N GLY A 136 -0.32 10.18 -6.88
CA GLY A 136 0.17 11.57 -6.82
C GLY A 136 -0.23 12.42 -8.03
N ASN A 137 0.01 13.73 -7.94
CA ASN A 137 -0.40 14.71 -8.97
C ASN A 137 0.15 14.37 -10.36
N ALA A 138 1.44 14.06 -10.48
CA ALA A 138 2.09 13.81 -11.76
C ALA A 138 1.51 12.61 -12.51
N ASP A 139 1.31 11.49 -11.82
CA ASP A 139 0.74 10.29 -12.44
C ASP A 139 -0.75 10.47 -12.74
N LYS A 140 -1.48 11.20 -11.87
CA LYS A 140 -2.89 11.50 -12.09
C LYS A 140 -3.11 12.37 -13.31
N GLU A 141 -2.29 13.40 -13.50
CA GLU A 141 -2.30 14.26 -14.70
C GLU A 141 -2.10 13.42 -15.96
N LYS A 142 -1.07 12.55 -15.97
CA LYS A 142 -0.78 11.65 -17.10
C LYS A 142 -1.96 10.73 -17.40
N LEU A 143 -2.59 10.14 -16.37
CA LEU A 143 -3.75 9.26 -16.56
C LEU A 143 -4.94 10.01 -17.17
N VAL A 144 -5.23 11.23 -16.70
CA VAL A 144 -6.31 12.07 -17.25
C VAL A 144 -6.01 12.47 -18.70
N ARG A 145 -4.76 12.83 -19.01
CA ARG A 145 -4.33 13.10 -20.40
C ARG A 145 -4.49 11.88 -21.28
N LEU A 146 -4.05 10.71 -20.82
CA LEU A 146 -4.20 9.45 -21.55
C LEU A 146 -5.67 9.08 -21.77
N ALA A 147 -6.54 9.28 -20.77
CA ALA A 147 -7.97 9.03 -20.92
C ALA A 147 -8.57 9.81 -22.11
N ASN A 148 -8.14 11.05 -22.31
CA ASN A 148 -8.57 11.89 -23.42
C ASN A 148 -7.87 11.53 -24.74
N LEU A 149 -6.54 11.35 -24.73
CA LEU A 149 -5.79 10.98 -25.93
C LEU A 149 -6.21 9.63 -26.51
N LEU A 150 -6.48 8.65 -25.64
CA LEU A 150 -6.92 7.31 -26.00
C LEU A 150 -8.42 7.23 -26.30
N GLN A 151 -9.16 8.32 -26.04
CA GLN A 151 -10.63 8.36 -26.20
C GLN A 151 -11.34 7.20 -25.47
N LEU A 152 -10.88 6.90 -24.24
CA LEU A 152 -11.50 5.85 -23.43
C LEU A 152 -13.01 6.10 -23.32
N ASP A 153 -13.78 5.03 -23.27
CA ASP A 153 -15.21 5.13 -23.01
C ASP A 153 -15.47 5.81 -21.68
N ARG A 154 -14.68 5.43 -20.66
CA ARG A 154 -14.68 6.05 -19.35
C ARG A 154 -13.36 5.84 -18.61
N PHE A 155 -12.99 6.84 -17.80
CA PHE A 155 -11.95 6.74 -16.81
C PHE A 155 -12.57 7.07 -15.44
N ALA A 156 -12.71 6.04 -14.59
CA ALA A 156 -13.31 6.18 -13.28
C ALA A 156 -12.25 6.09 -12.19
N SER A 157 -12.19 7.10 -11.33
CA SER A 157 -11.32 7.13 -10.15
C SER A 157 -12.11 6.73 -8.93
N ILE A 158 -11.70 5.66 -8.25
CA ILE A 158 -12.41 5.08 -7.11
C ILE A 158 -11.49 5.16 -5.90
N GLY A 159 -11.94 5.72 -4.80
CA GLY A 159 -11.11 5.86 -3.60
C GLY A 159 -11.84 6.50 -2.43
N ASP A 160 -11.08 6.77 -1.39
CA ASP A 160 -11.54 7.52 -0.22
C ASP A 160 -10.55 8.65 0.08
N ARG A 161 -10.99 9.90 -0.10
CA ARG A 161 -10.15 11.10 0.12
C ARG A 161 -9.68 11.27 1.58
N LYS A 162 -10.33 10.58 2.53
CA LYS A 162 -10.00 10.62 3.96
C LYS A 162 -9.01 9.54 4.39
N GLN A 163 -8.74 8.54 3.54
CA GLN A 163 -7.70 7.54 3.79
C GLN A 163 -6.31 8.07 3.41
N LEU A 164 -5.31 7.20 3.54
CA LEU A 164 -3.92 7.55 3.22
C LEU A 164 -3.81 8.10 1.80
N GLY A 165 -3.17 9.25 1.69
CA GLY A 165 -2.85 9.87 0.41
C GLY A 165 -1.66 9.24 -0.28
N ALA A 166 -1.30 9.78 -1.43
CA ALA A 166 -0.10 9.41 -2.16
C ALA A 166 1.16 9.66 -1.33
N VAL A 167 2.17 8.82 -1.51
CA VAL A 167 3.52 9.07 -0.99
C VAL A 167 4.14 10.28 -1.72
N ASP A 168 3.80 10.46 -3.01
CA ASP A 168 4.17 11.63 -3.80
C ASP A 168 3.26 12.83 -3.50
N ALA A 169 3.71 14.03 -3.89
CA ALA A 169 3.04 15.28 -3.55
C ALA A 169 1.62 15.39 -4.13
N GLY A 170 0.70 15.87 -3.31
CA GLY A 170 -0.64 16.31 -3.68
C GLY A 170 -1.76 15.35 -3.33
N LYS A 171 -2.99 15.86 -3.41
CA LYS A 171 -4.24 15.11 -3.19
C LYS A 171 -5.15 15.24 -4.44
N PRO A 172 -4.72 14.73 -5.62
CA PRO A 172 -5.42 15.00 -6.88
C PRO A 172 -6.83 14.38 -6.92
N PHE A 173 -7.09 13.31 -6.18
CA PHE A 173 -8.42 12.72 -6.08
C PHE A 173 -9.42 13.65 -5.36
N ASP A 174 -8.97 14.35 -4.32
CA ASP A 174 -9.78 15.35 -3.62
C ASP A 174 -9.97 16.60 -4.49
N VAL A 175 -8.90 17.10 -5.12
CA VAL A 175 -8.95 18.25 -6.03
C VAL A 175 -9.92 18.03 -7.18
N MET A 176 -9.95 16.84 -7.79
CA MET A 176 -10.90 16.51 -8.86
C MET A 176 -12.36 16.63 -8.40
N GLN A 177 -12.68 16.17 -7.20
CA GLN A 177 -14.03 16.25 -6.64
C GLN A 177 -14.40 17.71 -6.35
N GLN A 178 -13.48 18.50 -5.78
CA GLN A 178 -13.69 19.93 -5.55
C GLN A 178 -13.86 20.72 -6.86
N ALA A 179 -13.20 20.29 -7.92
CA ALA A 179 -13.32 20.88 -9.27
C ALA A 179 -14.62 20.49 -9.99
N GLY A 180 -15.53 19.73 -9.34
CA GLY A 180 -16.84 19.40 -9.89
C GLY A 180 -16.89 18.18 -10.81
N VAL A 181 -15.92 17.28 -10.75
CA VAL A 181 -16.01 15.98 -11.44
C VAL A 181 -17.24 15.24 -10.92
N GLU A 182 -18.05 14.72 -11.85
CA GLU A 182 -19.25 13.95 -11.50
C GLU A 182 -18.88 12.78 -10.57
N THR A 183 -19.44 12.80 -9.35
CA THR A 183 -19.02 11.92 -8.26
C THR A 183 -20.21 11.20 -7.64
N ALA A 184 -20.14 9.88 -7.57
CA ALA A 184 -21.06 9.09 -6.75
C ALA A 184 -20.45 8.87 -5.35
N ILE A 185 -21.33 8.81 -4.33
CA ILE A 185 -20.91 8.68 -2.93
C ILE A 185 -21.42 7.35 -2.36
N MET A 186 -20.51 6.55 -1.82
CA MET A 186 -20.79 5.31 -1.10
C MET A 186 -20.36 5.49 0.36
N ASN A 187 -21.27 5.88 1.22
CA ASN A 187 -21.00 6.26 2.62
C ASN A 187 -21.41 5.20 3.66
N THR A 188 -21.99 4.08 3.23
CA THR A 188 -22.43 3.02 4.13
C THR A 188 -21.28 2.01 4.34
N ASN A 189 -20.83 1.88 5.57
CA ASN A 189 -19.83 0.85 5.92
C ASN A 189 -20.51 -0.50 6.11
N LEU A 190 -20.21 -1.43 5.21
CA LEU A 190 -20.73 -2.80 5.20
C LEU A 190 -19.71 -3.80 5.77
N ARG A 191 -18.49 -3.35 6.09
CA ARG A 191 -17.39 -4.22 6.53
C ARG A 191 -17.50 -4.55 8.01
N ALA A 192 -17.66 -3.56 8.88
CA ALA A 192 -17.68 -3.74 10.32
C ALA A 192 -18.97 -4.42 10.76
N ARG A 193 -18.85 -5.61 11.32
CA ARG A 193 -19.97 -6.38 11.88
C ARG A 193 -20.23 -6.04 13.35
N ASP A 194 -19.15 -5.77 14.11
CA ASP A 194 -19.25 -5.27 15.46
C ASP A 194 -19.76 -3.82 15.50
N LYS A 195 -20.73 -3.54 16.41
CA LYS A 195 -21.39 -2.23 16.48
C LYS A 195 -20.43 -1.16 17.01
N ALA A 196 -19.69 -1.43 18.07
CA ALA A 196 -18.79 -0.46 18.71
C ALA A 196 -17.67 -0.07 17.74
N LEU A 197 -17.08 -1.06 17.04
CA LEU A 197 -16.09 -0.82 16.00
C LEU A 197 -16.66 0.00 14.84
N ARG A 198 -17.87 -0.29 14.39
CA ARG A 198 -18.53 0.45 13.31
C ARG A 198 -18.80 1.91 13.70
N ASP A 199 -19.30 2.14 14.91
CA ASP A 199 -19.58 3.49 15.41
C ASP A 199 -18.25 4.27 15.57
N ALA A 200 -17.19 3.63 16.05
CA ALA A 200 -15.84 4.22 16.10
C ALA A 200 -15.31 4.57 14.71
N GLN A 201 -15.53 3.70 13.71
CA GLN A 201 -15.13 3.97 12.31
C GLN A 201 -15.90 5.17 11.72
N TYR A 202 -17.18 5.31 11.99
CA TYR A 202 -17.96 6.49 11.57
C TYR A 202 -17.50 7.76 12.26
N ALA A 203 -17.27 7.73 13.57
CA ALA A 203 -16.75 8.87 14.31
C ALA A 203 -15.38 9.32 13.77
N ALA A 204 -14.45 8.40 13.56
CA ALA A 204 -13.14 8.69 12.96
C ALA A 204 -13.25 9.22 11.52
N GLN A 205 -14.17 8.67 10.72
CA GLN A 205 -14.46 9.19 9.38
C GLN A 205 -14.99 10.64 9.43
N GLY A 206 -15.72 10.99 10.48
CA GLY A 206 -16.17 12.35 10.79
C GLY A 206 -15.05 13.28 11.28
N GLY A 207 -13.92 12.75 11.69
CA GLY A 207 -12.82 13.50 12.33
C GLY A 207 -12.96 13.58 13.86
N ASN A 208 -13.95 12.91 14.47
CA ASN A 208 -14.23 12.92 15.90
C ASN A 208 -13.44 11.81 16.62
N ILE A 209 -12.18 12.05 16.91
CA ILE A 209 -11.27 11.03 17.43
C ILE A 209 -11.61 10.64 18.88
N ASP A 210 -11.97 11.63 19.73
CA ASP A 210 -12.45 11.37 21.08
C ASP A 210 -13.67 10.43 21.08
N GLU A 211 -14.63 10.70 20.24
CA GLU A 211 -15.83 9.85 20.10
C GLU A 211 -15.47 8.44 19.58
N ALA A 212 -14.53 8.34 18.63
CA ALA A 212 -14.05 7.05 18.15
C ALA A 212 -13.38 6.22 19.25
N LEU A 213 -12.52 6.84 20.07
CA LEU A 213 -11.87 6.18 21.21
C LEU A 213 -12.89 5.80 22.30
N ARG A 214 -13.89 6.63 22.54
CA ARG A 214 -14.99 6.30 23.50
C ARG A 214 -15.82 5.09 23.02
N HIS A 215 -16.12 4.98 21.74
CA HIS A 215 -16.81 3.81 21.19
C HIS A 215 -15.98 2.54 21.33
N LEU A 216 -14.66 2.61 21.14
CA LEU A 216 -13.76 1.47 21.37
C LEU A 216 -13.67 1.11 22.87
N GLY A 217 -13.85 2.09 23.77
CA GLY A 217 -13.97 1.88 25.20
C GLY A 217 -12.89 0.99 25.80
N PRO A 218 -13.23 -0.16 26.43
CA PRO A 218 -12.27 -1.03 27.10
C PRO A 218 -11.27 -1.70 26.15
N HIS A 219 -11.49 -1.62 24.85
CA HIS A 219 -10.56 -2.13 23.86
C HIS A 219 -9.39 -1.18 23.57
N VAL A 220 -9.37 0.00 24.19
CA VAL A 220 -8.22 0.91 24.19
C VAL A 220 -7.40 0.66 25.45
N VAL A 221 -6.20 0.11 25.30
CA VAL A 221 -5.31 -0.30 26.39
C VAL A 221 -4.13 0.67 26.45
N ALA A 222 -4.05 1.45 27.54
CA ALA A 222 -2.91 2.34 27.78
C ALA A 222 -1.76 1.56 28.43
N SER A 223 -0.70 1.32 27.68
CA SER A 223 0.44 0.46 28.05
C SER A 223 1.76 1.23 28.23
N GLY A 224 1.77 2.54 28.04
CA GLY A 224 3.00 3.32 28.14
C GLY A 224 4.06 2.88 27.13
N ASN A 225 5.27 2.63 27.62
CA ASN A 225 6.38 2.21 26.77
C ASN A 225 6.36 0.73 26.37
N THR A 226 5.45 -0.08 26.93
CA THR A 226 5.35 -1.52 26.68
C THR A 226 4.31 -1.88 25.63
N ALA A 227 3.65 -0.90 25.03
CA ALA A 227 2.54 -1.12 24.08
C ALA A 227 2.85 -2.14 22.97
N ALA A 228 4.06 -2.14 22.43
CA ALA A 228 4.48 -3.12 21.42
C ALA A 228 4.59 -4.54 21.97
N VAL A 229 5.14 -4.68 23.17
CA VAL A 229 5.32 -5.98 23.85
C VAL A 229 3.97 -6.53 24.31
N ASP A 230 3.11 -5.67 24.86
CA ASP A 230 1.78 -6.05 25.33
C ASP A 230 0.87 -6.49 24.14
N ALA A 231 0.96 -5.79 23.03
CA ALA A 231 0.26 -6.19 21.82
C ALA A 231 0.75 -7.55 21.26
N ALA A 232 2.07 -7.77 21.29
CA ALA A 232 2.64 -9.06 20.91
C ALA A 232 2.17 -10.17 21.87
N ALA A 233 2.17 -9.93 23.18
CA ALA A 233 1.68 -10.86 24.19
C ALA A 233 0.20 -11.18 24.02
N ALA A 234 -0.62 -10.18 23.73
CA ALA A 234 -2.04 -10.36 23.44
C ALA A 234 -2.26 -11.25 22.21
N TRP A 235 -1.47 -11.06 21.14
CA TRP A 235 -1.55 -11.92 19.97
C TRP A 235 -1.04 -13.34 20.24
N LEU A 236 0.05 -13.48 20.98
CA LEU A 236 0.62 -14.79 21.38
C LEU A 236 -0.31 -15.59 22.27
N SER A 237 -1.18 -14.95 23.06
CA SER A 237 -2.18 -15.61 23.88
C SER A 237 -3.33 -16.23 23.10
N LEU A 238 -3.50 -15.86 21.82
CA LEU A 238 -4.50 -16.45 20.93
C LEU A 238 -4.10 -17.86 20.48
N SER A 239 -5.09 -18.71 20.22
CA SER A 239 -4.84 -20.00 19.57
C SER A 239 -4.25 -19.80 18.15
N PRO A 240 -3.55 -20.80 17.59
CA PRO A 240 -3.04 -20.72 16.23
C PRO A 240 -4.10 -20.37 15.18
N ALA A 241 -5.32 -20.91 15.31
CA ALA A 241 -6.44 -20.63 14.41
C ALA A 241 -6.90 -19.15 14.51
N GLU A 242 -6.97 -18.60 15.72
CA GLU A 242 -7.33 -17.19 15.92
C GLU A 242 -6.23 -16.25 15.40
N ARG A 243 -4.96 -16.63 15.52
CA ARG A 243 -3.83 -15.84 14.97
C ARG A 243 -3.87 -15.73 13.45
N GLU A 244 -4.40 -16.71 12.73
CA GLU A 244 -4.53 -16.65 11.27
C GLU A 244 -5.56 -15.59 10.81
N VAL A 245 -6.57 -15.30 11.63
CA VAL A 245 -7.62 -14.31 11.34
C VAL A 245 -7.43 -12.98 12.07
N THR A 246 -6.41 -12.88 12.93
CA THR A 246 -6.10 -11.67 13.71
C THR A 246 -4.82 -11.01 13.19
N ALA A 247 -4.97 -9.86 12.54
CA ALA A 247 -3.84 -9.07 12.08
C ALA A 247 -3.29 -8.17 13.18
N ILE A 248 -2.00 -7.86 13.12
CA ILE A 248 -1.39 -6.82 13.96
C ILE A 248 -1.02 -5.62 13.08
N TYR A 249 -1.44 -4.45 13.48
CA TYR A 249 -1.13 -3.18 12.82
C TYR A 249 -0.34 -2.27 13.75
N ALA A 250 0.73 -1.66 13.23
CA ALA A 250 1.54 -0.69 13.96
C ALA A 250 1.60 0.62 13.18
N SER A 251 1.54 1.76 13.87
CA SER A 251 1.52 3.07 13.22
C SER A 251 2.79 3.33 12.44
N GLY A 252 3.96 2.98 12.97
CA GLY A 252 5.23 3.28 12.37
C GLY A 252 6.17 2.10 12.19
N ARG A 253 7.27 2.36 11.49
CA ARG A 253 8.27 1.35 11.17
C ARG A 253 8.99 0.81 12.42
N ASN A 254 9.36 1.71 13.34
CA ASN A 254 10.07 1.33 14.57
C ASN A 254 9.16 0.49 15.47
N LEU A 255 7.92 0.95 15.67
CA LEU A 255 6.92 0.25 16.45
C LEU A 255 6.60 -1.13 15.85
N ARG A 256 6.45 -1.20 14.53
CA ARG A 256 6.29 -2.46 13.81
C ARG A 256 7.46 -3.42 14.05
N GLY A 257 8.70 -2.93 13.97
CA GLY A 257 9.90 -3.71 14.27
C GLY A 257 9.85 -4.30 15.67
N GLN A 258 9.56 -3.48 16.68
CA GLN A 258 9.44 -3.93 18.08
C GLN A 258 8.36 -5.02 18.26
N VAL A 259 7.21 -4.87 17.60
CA VAL A 259 6.14 -5.88 17.64
C VAL A 259 6.60 -7.17 16.96
N ASN A 260 7.21 -7.09 15.78
CA ASN A 260 7.71 -8.25 15.05
C ASN A 260 8.75 -9.02 15.87
N ASP A 261 9.71 -8.32 16.46
CA ASP A 261 10.75 -8.93 17.30
C ASP A 261 10.13 -9.60 18.54
N ALA A 262 9.18 -8.92 19.21
CA ALA A 262 8.51 -9.47 20.40
C ALA A 262 7.67 -10.72 20.06
N VAL A 263 6.97 -10.72 18.93
CA VAL A 263 6.21 -11.90 18.46
C VAL A 263 7.15 -13.06 18.15
N GLN A 264 8.23 -12.82 17.40
CA GLN A 264 9.20 -13.87 17.07
C GLN A 264 9.83 -14.48 18.33
N ILE A 265 10.27 -13.63 19.27
CA ILE A 265 10.82 -14.07 20.56
C ILE A 265 9.81 -14.96 21.31
N GLY A 266 8.54 -14.53 21.35
CA GLY A 266 7.49 -15.30 22.00
C GLY A 266 7.21 -16.65 21.33
N LEU A 267 7.11 -16.69 20.01
CA LEU A 267 6.94 -17.93 19.26
C LEU A 267 8.12 -18.89 19.47
N LYS A 268 9.34 -18.37 19.50
CA LYS A 268 10.54 -19.15 19.79
C LYS A 268 10.50 -19.73 21.22
N ALA A 269 10.16 -18.90 22.20
CA ALA A 269 10.03 -19.33 23.59
C ALA A 269 8.94 -20.40 23.79
N ASN A 270 7.86 -20.33 23.03
CA ASN A 270 6.78 -21.32 23.05
C ASN A 270 7.11 -22.60 22.25
N GLY A 271 8.25 -22.67 21.55
CA GLY A 271 8.60 -23.81 20.70
C GLY A 271 7.75 -23.93 19.43
N GLU A 272 7.13 -22.83 18.99
CA GLU A 272 6.28 -22.78 17.81
C GLU A 272 7.06 -22.51 16.50
N LEU A 273 8.32 -22.08 16.60
CA LEU A 273 9.24 -22.00 15.48
C LEU A 273 10.08 -23.26 15.40
N GLY A 274 10.37 -23.71 14.17
CA GLY A 274 11.18 -24.91 13.95
C GLY A 274 12.67 -24.70 14.30
N PRO A 275 13.46 -25.79 14.29
CA PRO A 275 14.84 -25.75 14.74
C PRO A 275 15.81 -25.09 13.74
N GLY A 276 15.43 -24.99 12.46
CA GLY A 276 16.23 -24.36 11.44
C GLY A 276 16.29 -22.85 11.65
N SER A 277 17.48 -22.27 11.66
CA SER A 277 17.65 -20.82 11.74
C SER A 277 18.80 -20.33 10.87
N LEU A 278 18.72 -19.07 10.44
CA LEU A 278 19.75 -18.39 9.67
C LEU A 278 19.85 -16.93 10.10
N ALA A 279 21.07 -16.54 10.47
CA ALA A 279 21.39 -15.14 10.69
C ALA A 279 21.67 -14.46 9.35
N LEU A 280 20.95 -13.41 9.06
CA LEU A 280 21.02 -12.61 7.84
C LEU A 280 21.47 -11.20 8.15
N THR A 281 22.04 -10.56 7.14
CA THR A 281 22.20 -9.12 7.08
C THR A 281 21.21 -8.57 6.07
N VAL A 282 20.22 -7.79 6.51
CA VAL A 282 19.15 -7.29 5.66
C VAL A 282 19.24 -5.78 5.44
N LEU A 283 18.79 -5.35 4.28
CA LEU A 283 18.76 -3.94 3.88
C LEU A 283 17.38 -3.33 4.13
N SER A 284 17.31 -2.42 5.08
CA SER A 284 16.10 -1.72 5.44
C SER A 284 16.10 -0.31 4.86
N ARG A 285 15.22 -0.05 3.87
CA ARG A 285 15.19 1.24 3.19
C ARG A 285 14.90 2.38 4.17
N VAL A 286 15.69 3.44 4.12
CA VAL A 286 15.43 4.69 4.84
C VAL A 286 14.49 5.53 3.98
N ASN A 287 13.31 5.85 4.52
CA ASN A 287 12.32 6.66 3.82
C ASN A 287 12.68 8.15 4.01
N LEU A 288 13.51 8.66 3.13
CA LEU A 288 13.88 10.07 3.07
C LEU A 288 13.23 10.70 1.84
N THR A 289 12.83 11.95 1.99
CA THR A 289 12.44 12.79 0.86
C THR A 289 13.66 13.15 0.01
N ARG A 290 13.46 13.58 -1.21
CA ARG A 290 14.55 14.05 -2.08
C ARG A 290 15.35 15.18 -1.46
N GLU A 291 14.69 16.06 -0.74
CA GLU A 291 15.34 17.16 -0.04
C GLU A 291 16.19 16.65 1.13
N GLU A 292 15.69 15.72 1.93
CA GLU A 292 16.46 15.11 3.01
C GLU A 292 17.67 14.34 2.48
N MET A 293 17.56 13.67 1.33
CA MET A 293 18.69 13.00 0.67
C MET A 293 19.80 13.95 0.22
N ARG A 294 19.55 15.27 0.18
CA ARG A 294 20.56 16.28 -0.19
C ARG A 294 21.44 16.73 0.98
N TYR A 295 21.15 16.27 2.20
CA TYR A 295 21.95 16.64 3.37
C TYR A 295 22.85 15.48 3.80
N SER A 296 24.13 15.75 4.01
CA SER A 296 25.10 14.75 4.48
C SER A 296 24.74 14.14 5.83
N ARG A 297 24.04 14.88 6.69
CA ARG A 297 23.51 14.38 7.98
C ARG A 297 22.49 13.24 7.86
N SER A 298 21.92 13.05 6.68
CA SER A 298 21.01 11.93 6.42
C SER A 298 21.72 10.58 6.22
N TYR A 299 23.04 10.61 6.09
CA TYR A 299 23.87 9.45 5.86
C TYR A 299 24.67 9.12 7.13
N ALA A 300 24.67 7.85 7.51
CA ALA A 300 25.48 7.35 8.62
C ALA A 300 26.45 6.26 8.14
N VAL A 301 27.59 6.16 8.80
CA VAL A 301 28.58 5.10 8.52
C VAL A 301 27.92 3.73 8.71
N GLY A 302 28.18 2.81 7.79
CA GLY A 302 27.57 1.48 7.74
C GLY A 302 26.26 1.40 6.96
N MET A 303 25.68 2.53 6.51
CA MET A 303 24.57 2.50 5.57
C MET A 303 25.03 2.11 4.16
N VAL A 304 24.08 1.67 3.34
CA VAL A 304 24.28 1.31 1.94
C VAL A 304 23.50 2.24 1.04
N LEU A 305 24.18 2.84 0.07
CA LEU A 305 23.60 3.64 -0.99
C LEU A 305 23.52 2.82 -2.28
N GLU A 306 22.31 2.61 -2.80
CA GLU A 306 22.10 2.05 -4.15
C GLU A 306 21.89 3.17 -5.16
N VAL A 307 22.62 3.07 -6.27
CA VAL A 307 22.58 4.02 -7.39
C VAL A 307 21.98 3.31 -8.59
N ASP A 308 20.76 3.65 -8.97
CA ASP A 308 20.05 3.01 -10.09
C ASP A 308 20.50 3.54 -11.45
N ARG A 309 20.96 4.79 -11.51
CA ARG A 309 21.44 5.45 -12.73
C ARG A 309 22.72 6.24 -12.46
N ARG A 310 23.64 6.22 -13.44
CA ARG A 310 24.91 6.96 -13.35
C ARG A 310 24.70 8.41 -12.94
N GLN A 311 25.39 8.84 -11.88
CA GLN A 311 25.43 10.22 -11.41
C GLN A 311 26.70 10.91 -11.95
N ARG A 312 26.62 11.48 -13.17
CA ARG A 312 27.78 12.02 -13.88
C ARG A 312 28.57 13.07 -13.10
N GLY A 313 27.86 13.98 -12.42
CA GLY A 313 28.48 15.06 -11.61
C GLY A 313 29.15 14.59 -10.33
N GLN A 314 28.90 13.34 -9.90
CA GLN A 314 29.43 12.76 -8.65
C GLN A 314 30.38 11.57 -8.91
N GLY A 315 30.60 11.22 -10.17
CA GLY A 315 31.46 10.07 -10.54
C GLY A 315 30.85 8.69 -10.20
N LEU A 316 29.61 8.62 -9.68
CA LEU A 316 28.98 7.38 -9.28
C LEU A 316 28.37 6.66 -10.48
N GLN A 317 28.69 5.39 -10.61
CA GLN A 317 28.07 4.46 -11.58
C GLN A 317 26.84 3.80 -10.95
N LYS A 318 26.02 3.12 -11.76
CA LYS A 318 25.00 2.22 -11.25
C LYS A 318 25.66 1.13 -10.40
N GLY A 319 25.17 0.91 -9.19
CA GLY A 319 25.71 -0.09 -8.27
C GLY A 319 25.44 0.23 -6.81
N ARG A 320 26.07 -0.55 -5.96
CA ARG A 320 26.00 -0.49 -4.50
C ARG A 320 27.25 0.18 -3.94
N TYR A 321 27.06 1.00 -2.91
CA TYR A 321 28.14 1.71 -2.22
C TYR A 321 27.88 1.71 -0.72
N ASP A 322 28.91 1.39 0.05
CA ASP A 322 28.89 1.48 1.51
C ASP A 322 29.29 2.89 1.94
N VAL A 323 28.59 3.45 2.90
CA VAL A 323 28.94 4.71 3.55
C VAL A 323 30.04 4.45 4.56
N ILE A 324 31.25 4.94 4.31
CA ILE A 324 32.41 4.66 5.16
C ILE A 324 32.84 5.86 6.01
N GLU A 325 32.44 7.08 5.65
CA GLU A 325 32.70 8.30 6.42
C GLU A 325 31.63 9.36 6.12
N THR A 326 31.27 10.17 7.09
CA THR A 326 30.39 11.33 6.92
C THR A 326 31.03 12.58 7.55
N ASP A 327 31.03 13.67 6.83
CA ASP A 327 31.52 14.98 7.30
C ASP A 327 30.42 16.05 7.08
N PRO A 328 29.53 16.24 8.08
CA PRO A 328 28.46 17.20 7.96
C PRO A 328 28.92 18.66 7.85
N ALA A 329 30.07 18.98 8.42
CA ALA A 329 30.62 20.34 8.36
C ALA A 329 31.05 20.73 6.94
N ARG A 330 31.47 19.76 6.14
CA ARG A 330 31.88 19.95 4.75
C ARG A 330 30.83 19.47 3.75
N GLU A 331 29.65 19.06 4.23
CA GLU A 331 28.56 18.47 3.42
C GLU A 331 29.06 17.36 2.50
N ARG A 332 29.84 16.43 3.07
CA ARG A 332 30.55 15.35 2.35
C ARG A 332 30.26 13.99 2.94
N VAL A 333 30.12 13.00 2.07
CA VAL A 333 29.99 11.57 2.39
C VAL A 333 31.03 10.79 1.59
N MET A 334 31.78 9.93 2.24
CA MET A 334 32.70 9.01 1.58
C MET A 334 32.01 7.68 1.35
N LEU A 335 31.99 7.26 0.10
CA LEU A 335 31.38 6.01 -0.35
C LEU A 335 32.46 5.03 -0.81
N GLN A 336 32.23 3.76 -0.61
CA GLN A 336 33.11 2.67 -1.11
C GLN A 336 32.26 1.68 -1.90
N ASN A 337 32.69 1.33 -3.12
CA ASN A 337 32.03 0.29 -3.88
C ASN A 337 32.56 -1.12 -3.52
N GLU A 338 31.91 -2.17 -4.04
CA GLU A 338 32.27 -3.57 -3.81
C GLU A 338 33.73 -3.92 -4.20
N ARG A 339 34.36 -3.10 -5.05
CA ARG A 339 35.78 -3.27 -5.46
C ARG A 339 36.73 -2.50 -4.56
N GLY A 340 36.28 -1.93 -3.45
CA GLY A 340 37.06 -1.15 -2.50
C GLY A 340 37.44 0.27 -2.99
N LYS A 341 36.98 0.69 -4.16
CA LYS A 341 37.23 2.06 -4.66
C LYS A 341 36.38 3.08 -3.90
N ARG A 342 37.03 4.15 -3.45
CA ARG A 342 36.40 5.25 -2.69
C ARG A 342 35.96 6.36 -3.61
N PHE A 343 34.85 7.02 -3.24
CA PHE A 343 34.25 8.13 -3.96
C PHE A 343 33.84 9.21 -2.95
N GLU A 344 34.19 10.44 -3.22
CA GLU A 344 33.62 11.58 -2.51
C GLU A 344 32.26 11.91 -3.11
N PHE A 345 31.22 11.87 -2.28
CA PHE A 345 29.86 12.18 -2.65
C PHE A 345 29.40 13.41 -1.89
N ARG A 346 28.86 14.37 -2.62
CA ARG A 346 28.30 15.61 -2.08
C ARG A 346 26.80 15.66 -2.33
N PRO A 347 25.98 15.24 -1.37
CA PRO A 347 24.53 15.14 -1.55
C PRO A 347 23.88 16.42 -2.04
N GLY A 348 24.30 17.61 -1.53
CA GLY A 348 23.77 18.91 -1.91
C GLY A 348 23.99 19.29 -3.39
N GLN A 349 24.94 18.65 -4.07
CA GLN A 349 25.23 18.88 -5.49
C GLN A 349 24.47 17.93 -6.43
N MET A 350 23.59 17.07 -5.89
CA MET A 350 22.75 16.23 -6.72
C MET A 350 21.81 17.08 -7.59
N ARG A 351 21.80 16.79 -8.88
CA ARG A 351 20.85 17.39 -9.81
C ARG A 351 19.60 16.51 -9.89
N PRO A 352 18.41 17.10 -9.86
CA PRO A 352 17.18 16.34 -10.13
C PRO A 352 17.29 15.67 -11.50
N GLN A 353 17.14 14.33 -11.56
CA GLN A 353 17.17 13.56 -12.80
C GLN A 353 15.82 12.86 -12.98
N GLY A 354 14.86 13.57 -13.55
CA GLY A 354 13.53 13.01 -13.84
C GLY A 354 12.67 12.80 -12.58
N GLU A 355 11.58 12.06 -12.76
CA GLU A 355 10.57 11.84 -11.71
C GLU A 355 10.95 10.73 -10.71
N GLN A 356 11.79 9.78 -11.12
CA GLN A 356 12.23 8.67 -10.27
C GLN A 356 13.53 9.02 -9.57
N ASP A 357 13.58 8.73 -8.28
CA ASP A 357 14.76 8.89 -7.45
C ASP A 357 15.85 7.88 -7.88
N PRO A 358 17.00 8.34 -8.37
CA PRO A 358 18.06 7.45 -8.82
C PRO A 358 18.85 6.85 -7.65
N LEU A 359 18.62 7.30 -6.43
CA LEU A 359 19.33 6.90 -5.22
C LEU A 359 18.38 6.32 -4.19
N ARG A 360 18.80 5.25 -3.53
CA ARG A 360 18.10 4.63 -2.41
C ARG A 360 19.07 4.36 -1.28
N LEU A 361 18.75 4.86 -0.09
CA LEU A 361 19.56 4.68 1.11
C LEU A 361 18.98 3.57 2.00
N PHE A 362 19.84 2.73 2.54
CA PHE A 362 19.47 1.60 3.38
C PHE A 362 20.28 1.58 4.67
N GLU A 363 19.61 1.28 5.76
CA GLU A 363 20.24 0.78 6.98
C GLU A 363 20.53 -0.71 6.84
N VAL A 364 21.66 -1.13 7.36
CA VAL A 364 22.05 -2.54 7.44
C VAL A 364 21.65 -3.07 8.82
N ARG A 365 20.83 -4.11 8.87
CA ARG A 365 20.33 -4.70 10.13
C ARG A 365 20.61 -6.20 10.19
N PRO A 366 21.02 -6.73 11.35
CA PRO A 366 20.98 -8.17 11.57
C PRO A 366 19.50 -8.60 11.67
N LEU A 367 19.21 -9.78 11.15
CA LEU A 367 17.92 -10.45 11.26
C LEU A 367 18.16 -11.95 11.36
N GLU A 368 17.67 -12.59 12.41
CA GLU A 368 17.60 -14.04 12.50
C GLU A 368 16.23 -14.51 12.02
N ILE A 369 16.19 -15.48 11.12
CA ILE A 369 14.95 -16.10 10.62
C ILE A 369 14.94 -17.57 11.02
N HIS A 370 13.72 -18.09 11.23
CA HIS A 370 13.50 -19.48 11.65
C HIS A 370 12.47 -20.18 10.74
N ASP A 371 12.48 -21.50 10.76
CA ASP A 371 11.38 -22.28 10.20
C ASP A 371 10.05 -21.83 10.81
N GLY A 372 9.07 -21.56 9.96
CA GLY A 372 7.74 -21.09 10.38
C GLY A 372 7.55 -19.58 10.40
N ASP A 373 8.63 -18.78 10.35
CA ASP A 373 8.53 -17.33 10.36
C ASP A 373 7.67 -16.78 9.21
N ARG A 374 6.94 -15.73 9.52
CA ARG A 374 6.24 -14.91 8.52
C ARG A 374 7.16 -13.78 8.07
N ILE A 375 7.37 -13.68 6.79
CA ILE A 375 8.20 -12.66 6.17
C ILE A 375 7.46 -11.90 5.08
N ARG A 376 8.01 -10.78 4.68
CA ARG A 376 7.63 -10.02 3.49
C ARG A 376 8.86 -9.64 2.69
N TRP A 377 8.67 -9.45 1.41
CA TRP A 377 9.72 -8.95 0.54
C TRP A 377 9.80 -7.42 0.61
N THR A 378 11.02 -6.88 0.56
CA THR A 378 11.29 -5.44 0.51
C THR A 378 11.83 -4.99 -0.85
N ALA A 379 11.93 -5.91 -1.80
CA ALA A 379 12.27 -5.67 -3.20
C ALA A 379 11.50 -6.63 -4.10
N THR A 380 11.56 -6.40 -5.42
CA THR A 380 10.87 -7.22 -6.41
C THR A 380 11.86 -8.02 -7.24
N ASP A 381 11.61 -9.32 -7.37
CA ASP A 381 12.19 -10.20 -8.38
C ASP A 381 11.10 -10.70 -9.32
N HIS A 382 10.96 -10.01 -10.45
CA HIS A 382 9.94 -10.32 -11.45
C HIS A 382 10.10 -11.71 -12.07
N LYS A 383 11.32 -12.24 -12.14
CA LYS A 383 11.59 -13.55 -12.76
C LYS A 383 11.01 -14.70 -11.93
N ARG A 384 11.08 -14.56 -10.60
CA ARG A 384 10.57 -15.54 -9.64
C ARG A 384 9.19 -15.21 -9.10
N GLY A 385 8.62 -14.06 -9.46
CA GLY A 385 7.34 -13.61 -8.94
C GLY A 385 7.37 -13.20 -7.47
N LEU A 386 8.55 -12.90 -6.92
CA LEU A 386 8.69 -12.37 -5.55
C LEU A 386 8.52 -10.86 -5.61
N LEU A 387 7.38 -10.36 -5.17
CA LEU A 387 7.03 -8.95 -5.33
C LEU A 387 7.21 -8.19 -4.02
N ASN A 388 7.64 -6.93 -4.12
CA ASN A 388 7.75 -6.05 -2.96
C ASN A 388 6.40 -5.96 -2.22
N ALA A 389 6.45 -6.03 -0.90
CA ALA A 389 5.35 -6.07 0.05
C ALA A 389 4.57 -7.41 0.11
N ASP A 390 4.75 -8.33 -0.82
CA ASP A 390 4.13 -9.65 -0.71
C ASP A 390 4.69 -10.42 0.49
N GLN A 391 3.78 -11.14 1.16
CA GLN A 391 4.09 -11.97 2.32
C GLN A 391 4.41 -13.40 1.90
N ALA A 392 5.27 -14.03 2.68
CA ALA A 392 5.61 -15.43 2.54
C ALA A 392 5.84 -16.07 3.93
N ARG A 393 5.87 -17.39 3.97
CA ARG A 393 6.24 -18.15 5.17
C ARG A 393 7.52 -18.92 4.91
N ILE A 394 8.44 -18.94 5.85
CA ILE A 394 9.62 -19.77 5.82
C ILE A 394 9.19 -21.21 6.11
N VAL A 395 9.43 -22.11 5.16
CA VAL A 395 9.08 -23.54 5.28
C VAL A 395 10.21 -24.31 5.94
N ALA A 396 11.44 -24.04 5.51
CA ALA A 396 12.64 -24.70 6.06
C ALA A 396 13.89 -23.83 5.86
N VAL A 397 14.78 -23.89 6.84
CA VAL A 397 16.14 -23.33 6.81
C VAL A 397 17.12 -24.45 7.02
N ASP A 398 18.10 -24.59 6.12
CA ASP A 398 19.18 -25.57 6.25
C ASP A 398 20.49 -25.04 5.63
N ALA A 399 21.55 -25.83 5.66
CA ALA A 399 22.85 -25.45 5.13
C ALA A 399 22.86 -25.11 3.62
N LYS A 400 21.82 -25.50 2.88
CA LYS A 400 21.68 -25.23 1.44
C LYS A 400 20.83 -23.98 1.16
N GLY A 401 20.31 -23.30 2.19
CA GLY A 401 19.55 -22.06 2.07
C GLY A 401 18.18 -22.10 2.72
N VAL A 402 17.27 -21.26 2.24
CA VAL A 402 15.95 -21.01 2.79
C VAL A 402 14.88 -21.41 1.79
N THR A 403 13.93 -22.23 2.20
CA THR A 403 12.72 -22.52 1.43
C THR A 403 11.59 -21.62 1.92
N VAL A 404 10.98 -20.89 1.02
CA VAL A 404 9.85 -19.98 1.30
C VAL A 404 8.63 -20.39 0.52
N LYS A 405 7.44 -20.22 1.12
CA LYS A 405 6.14 -20.41 0.47
C LYS A 405 5.42 -19.09 0.40
N THR A 406 5.11 -18.67 -0.82
CA THR A 406 4.39 -17.41 -1.06
C THR A 406 2.91 -17.51 -0.65
N SER A 407 2.22 -16.39 -0.53
CA SER A 407 0.77 -16.33 -0.25
C SER A 407 -0.07 -17.04 -1.33
N LEU A 408 0.44 -17.16 -2.56
CA LEU A 408 -0.19 -17.90 -3.66
C LEU A 408 0.14 -19.40 -3.65
N GLY A 409 0.92 -19.88 -2.66
CA GLY A 409 1.26 -21.29 -2.50
C GLY A 409 2.48 -21.76 -3.27
N ALA A 410 3.12 -20.91 -4.06
CA ALA A 410 4.37 -21.25 -4.76
C ALA A 410 5.52 -21.37 -3.77
N GLU A 411 6.36 -22.40 -3.94
CA GLU A 411 7.56 -22.60 -3.14
C GLU A 411 8.82 -22.20 -3.94
N HIS A 412 9.70 -21.48 -3.27
CA HIS A 412 10.98 -21.05 -3.82
C HIS A 412 12.12 -21.43 -2.88
N ARG A 413 13.22 -21.89 -3.46
CA ARG A 413 14.46 -22.15 -2.74
C ARG A 413 15.45 -21.02 -2.98
N LEU A 414 15.87 -20.34 -1.93
CA LEU A 414 16.88 -19.28 -1.94
C LEU A 414 18.19 -19.86 -1.42
N GLY A 415 19.18 -20.00 -2.29
CA GLY A 415 20.50 -20.51 -1.90
C GLY A 415 21.31 -19.49 -1.09
N PRO A 416 22.44 -19.92 -0.50
CA PRO A 416 23.37 -19.01 0.17
C PRO A 416 23.82 -17.90 -0.79
N GLY A 417 23.76 -16.65 -0.35
CA GLY A 417 24.11 -15.49 -1.17
C GLY A 417 23.04 -15.03 -2.17
N ASP A 418 21.83 -15.61 -2.12
CA ASP A 418 20.72 -15.11 -2.94
C ASP A 418 20.41 -13.66 -2.56
N PRO A 419 20.36 -12.73 -3.54
CA PRO A 419 20.12 -11.30 -3.26
C PRO A 419 18.81 -11.02 -2.53
N MET A 420 17.80 -11.91 -2.67
CA MET A 420 16.51 -11.72 -1.97
C MET A 420 16.59 -12.01 -0.47
N LEU A 421 17.62 -12.70 0.01
CA LEU A 421 17.86 -12.89 1.45
C LEU A 421 18.21 -11.58 2.17
N GLU A 422 18.78 -10.60 1.46
CA GLU A 422 18.98 -9.26 2.01
C GLU A 422 17.72 -8.38 1.91
N ARG A 423 16.67 -8.85 1.23
CA ARG A 423 15.48 -8.10 0.85
C ARG A 423 14.21 -8.66 1.48
N LEU A 424 14.31 -9.07 2.71
CA LEU A 424 13.16 -9.54 3.49
C LEU A 424 13.10 -8.87 4.87
N ASP A 425 11.94 -8.93 5.49
CA ASP A 425 11.67 -8.43 6.83
C ASP A 425 10.61 -9.33 7.47
N LEU A 426 10.52 -9.37 8.81
CA LEU A 426 9.44 -10.06 9.49
C LEU A 426 8.10 -9.41 9.18
N ALA A 427 7.04 -10.21 9.13
CA ALA A 427 5.71 -9.79 8.74
C ALA A 427 4.59 -10.27 9.67
N TYR A 428 4.83 -10.32 10.97
CA TYR A 428 3.78 -10.55 11.97
C TYR A 428 2.91 -9.31 12.13
N ALA A 429 3.53 -8.13 12.16
CA ALA A 429 2.86 -6.84 12.16
C ALA A 429 3.09 -6.08 10.84
N LEU A 430 2.06 -5.36 10.39
CA LEU A 430 2.06 -4.49 9.22
C LEU A 430 1.88 -3.03 9.65
N ASN A 431 2.33 -2.08 8.84
CA ASN A 431 1.96 -0.68 9.06
C ASN A 431 0.71 -0.31 8.25
N ALA A 432 0.12 0.86 8.54
CA ALA A 432 -1.12 1.31 7.92
C ALA A 432 -1.06 1.34 6.37
N HIS A 433 0.07 1.80 5.79
CA HIS A 433 0.26 1.81 4.33
C HIS A 433 0.26 0.40 3.71
N MET A 434 0.89 -0.56 4.41
CA MET A 434 0.93 -1.95 3.95
C MET A 434 -0.42 -2.65 4.15
N ALA A 435 -1.21 -2.19 5.13
CA ALA A 435 -2.53 -2.70 5.43
C ALA A 435 -3.61 -2.19 4.46
N GLN A 436 -3.33 -1.15 3.69
CA GLN A 436 -4.30 -0.57 2.77
C GLN A 436 -4.74 -1.61 1.72
N GLY A 437 -6.05 -1.71 1.50
CA GLY A 437 -6.64 -2.78 0.70
C GLY A 437 -6.90 -4.09 1.45
N LEU A 438 -6.10 -4.46 2.46
CA LEU A 438 -6.30 -5.68 3.24
C LEU A 438 -7.53 -5.58 4.15
N THR A 439 -8.06 -6.73 4.55
CA THR A 439 -9.16 -6.83 5.51
C THR A 439 -8.90 -8.04 6.41
N SER A 440 -9.11 -7.88 7.70
CA SER A 440 -9.00 -8.94 8.70
C SER A 440 -10.26 -9.00 9.56
N ASP A 441 -10.59 -10.18 10.08
CA ASP A 441 -11.76 -10.29 10.94
C ASP A 441 -11.51 -9.59 12.27
N ARG A 442 -10.38 -9.85 12.91
CA ARG A 442 -9.95 -9.20 14.15
C ARG A 442 -8.62 -8.51 13.98
N GLY A 443 -8.33 -7.55 14.82
CA GLY A 443 -7.07 -6.84 14.82
C GLY A 443 -6.59 -6.40 16.19
N ILE A 444 -5.27 -6.39 16.28
CA ILE A 444 -4.55 -5.73 17.35
C ILE A 444 -3.82 -4.55 16.70
N ALA A 445 -4.04 -3.37 17.20
CA ALA A 445 -3.36 -2.18 16.69
C ALA A 445 -2.44 -1.59 17.76
N VAL A 446 -1.32 -1.02 17.35
CA VAL A 446 -0.38 -0.33 18.25
C VAL A 446 -0.10 1.04 17.67
N MET A 447 -0.35 2.08 18.48
CA MET A 447 -0.09 3.46 18.10
C MET A 447 0.63 4.19 19.23
N ASP A 448 1.60 5.03 18.87
CA ASP A 448 2.38 5.82 19.82
C ASP A 448 2.22 7.32 19.50
N SER A 449 1.78 8.09 20.47
CA SER A 449 1.56 9.54 20.34
C SER A 449 2.84 10.31 19.99
N ARG A 450 4.01 9.73 20.23
CA ARG A 450 5.34 10.32 19.97
C ARG A 450 5.75 10.22 18.50
N GLU A 451 5.09 9.35 17.72
CA GLU A 451 5.32 9.22 16.27
C GLU A 451 4.61 10.35 15.51
N ARG A 452 5.15 11.60 15.61
CA ARG A 452 4.52 12.86 15.19
C ARG A 452 3.87 12.84 13.81
N ASN A 453 4.48 12.17 12.83
CA ASN A 453 3.98 12.14 11.45
C ASN A 453 3.01 10.97 11.19
N LEU A 454 2.90 10.02 12.11
CA LEU A 454 2.14 8.78 11.95
C LEU A 454 0.97 8.71 12.93
N ALA A 455 1.03 9.44 14.05
CA ALA A 455 -0.12 9.70 14.91
C ALA A 455 -1.00 10.79 14.27
N ASN A 456 -1.68 10.45 13.19
CA ASN A 456 -2.55 11.32 12.41
C ASN A 456 -3.90 10.65 12.11
N GLN A 457 -4.89 11.45 11.70
CA GLN A 457 -6.26 10.96 11.46
C GLN A 457 -6.30 9.88 10.37
N GLN A 458 -5.52 10.03 9.32
CA GLN A 458 -5.51 9.08 8.20
C GLN A 458 -4.96 7.71 8.63
N THR A 459 -3.84 7.67 9.35
CA THR A 459 -3.26 6.43 9.88
C THR A 459 -4.21 5.74 10.86
N PHE A 460 -4.82 6.51 11.77
CA PHE A 460 -5.81 6.00 12.71
C PHE A 460 -7.01 5.41 11.96
N LEU A 461 -7.60 6.17 11.05
CA LEU A 461 -8.75 5.73 10.25
C LEU A 461 -8.45 4.47 9.45
N VAL A 462 -7.31 4.42 8.74
CA VAL A 462 -6.94 3.24 7.96
C VAL A 462 -6.79 2.03 8.87
N THR A 463 -6.15 2.18 10.02
CA THR A 463 -5.93 1.09 10.97
C THR A 463 -7.26 0.49 11.44
N ILE A 464 -8.20 1.32 11.93
CA ILE A 464 -9.46 0.79 12.46
C ILE A 464 -10.42 0.29 11.39
N THR A 465 -10.34 0.82 10.16
CA THR A 465 -11.25 0.44 9.06
C THR A 465 -10.86 -0.86 8.35
N ARG A 466 -9.74 -1.48 8.70
CA ARG A 466 -9.33 -2.80 8.15
C ARG A 466 -10.10 -3.97 8.75
N LEU A 467 -10.84 -3.77 9.83
CA LEU A 467 -11.36 -4.81 10.70
C LEU A 467 -12.88 -4.97 10.59
N ARG A 468 -13.35 -6.20 10.86
CA ARG A 468 -14.76 -6.60 10.79
C ARG A 468 -15.41 -6.78 12.16
N ASP A 469 -14.76 -7.57 13.04
CA ASP A 469 -15.38 -8.14 14.23
C ASP A 469 -14.84 -7.58 15.53
N GLY A 470 -13.69 -6.91 15.53
CA GLY A 470 -13.14 -6.34 16.74
C GLY A 470 -11.73 -5.81 16.58
N LEU A 471 -11.39 -4.91 17.49
CA LEU A 471 -10.10 -4.26 17.61
C LEU A 471 -9.70 -4.21 19.08
N THR A 472 -8.43 -4.51 19.37
CA THR A 472 -7.77 -4.07 20.59
C THR A 472 -6.67 -3.08 20.22
N LEU A 473 -6.73 -1.87 20.74
CA LEU A 473 -5.80 -0.78 20.44
C LEU A 473 -4.88 -0.53 21.64
N PHE A 474 -3.62 -0.87 21.48
CA PHE A 474 -2.57 -0.57 22.47
C PHE A 474 -1.94 0.79 22.18
N VAL A 475 -1.87 1.65 23.18
CA VAL A 475 -1.36 3.01 23.05
C VAL A 475 -0.38 3.34 24.18
N ASP A 476 0.53 4.26 23.95
CA ASP A 476 1.36 4.81 25.03
C ASP A 476 0.51 5.58 26.04
N ASN A 477 -0.39 6.43 25.56
CA ASN A 477 -1.34 7.20 26.37
C ASN A 477 -2.52 7.65 25.52
N ALA A 478 -3.74 7.31 25.92
CA ALA A 478 -4.94 7.58 25.11
C ALA A 478 -5.18 9.09 24.88
N GLY A 479 -5.08 9.93 25.91
CA GLY A 479 -5.30 11.38 25.76
C GLY A 479 -4.19 12.08 24.95
N LYS A 480 -2.93 11.60 25.04
CA LYS A 480 -1.86 12.11 24.20
C LYS A 480 -2.02 11.68 22.74
N LEU A 481 -2.46 10.45 22.50
CA LEU A 481 -2.75 9.97 21.16
C LEU A 481 -3.88 10.77 20.52
N GLU A 482 -4.99 10.96 21.23
CA GLU A 482 -6.11 11.80 20.80
C GLU A 482 -5.62 13.18 20.38
N ALA A 483 -4.93 13.90 21.26
CA ALA A 483 -4.39 15.22 20.98
C ALA A 483 -3.37 15.24 19.85
N ALA A 484 -2.62 14.15 19.61
CA ALA A 484 -1.68 14.04 18.50
C ALA A 484 -2.42 13.84 17.16
N VAL A 485 -3.43 12.97 17.14
CA VAL A 485 -4.23 12.65 15.96
C VAL A 485 -5.10 13.84 15.54
N GLU A 486 -5.70 14.57 16.48
CA GLU A 486 -6.50 15.78 16.20
C GLU A 486 -5.66 16.93 15.61
N ARG A 487 -4.42 17.09 16.06
CA ARG A 487 -3.50 18.11 15.53
C ARG A 487 -2.98 17.81 14.12
N ASN A 488 -3.12 16.56 13.66
CA ASN A 488 -2.62 16.09 12.36
C ASN A 488 -3.79 15.49 11.54
N PRO A 489 -4.64 16.32 10.93
CA PRO A 489 -5.80 15.89 10.16
C PRO A 489 -5.45 15.19 8.83
#